data_d29696994cbfcd424f310392972616e0
#
_entry.id   d29696994cbfcd424f310392972616e0
#
_cell.length_a   1.000
_cell.length_b   1.000
_cell.length_c   1.000
_cell.angle_alpha   90.00
_cell.angle_beta   90.00
_cell.angle_gamma   90.00
#
_symmetry.space_group_name_H-M   'P 1'
#
loop_
_entity.id
_entity.type
_entity.pdbx_description
1 polymer ?
#
loop_
_entity_poly.entity_id
_entity_poly.type
_entity_poly.pdbx_seq_one_letter_code
_entity_poly.pdbx_strand_id
1 'polypeptide(L)' 'MALITFTSDFGDADYYVPAVKAKMLSINPQLNIVDITHKIDIYDIAHAAFVLKAIYKDFPKGTVHLV' A
#
# COMPACT_ATOMS: atom_id res chain seq x y z
N MET A 1 -5.32 -16.90 1.03
CA MET A 1 -5.63 -15.50 0.60
C MET A 1 -4.48 -14.60 1.02
N ALA A 2 -3.91 -13.88 0.06
CA ALA A 2 -2.80 -12.97 0.35
C ALA A 2 -3.34 -11.54 0.55
N LEU A 3 -3.00 -10.92 1.67
CA LEU A 3 -3.41 -9.57 2.01
C LEU A 3 -2.21 -8.64 1.93
N ILE A 4 -2.34 -7.59 1.16
CA ILE A 4 -1.28 -6.59 0.96
C ILE A 4 -1.84 -5.21 1.31
N THR A 5 -1.15 -4.47 2.15
CA THR A 5 -1.45 -3.05 2.34
C THR A 5 -0.55 -2.23 1.43
N PHE A 6 -1.07 -1.13 0.90
CA PHE A 6 -0.35 -0.30 -0.06
C PHE A 6 -0.33 1.15 0.43
N THR A 7 0.87 1.65 0.66
CA THR A 7 1.12 3.04 1.08
C THR A 7 2.12 3.64 0.10
N SER A 8 1.86 4.84 -0.38
CA SER A 8 2.76 5.47 -1.35
C SER A 8 2.69 6.99 -1.30
N ASP A 9 3.55 7.63 -2.09
CA ASP A 9 3.53 9.08 -2.31
C ASP A 9 2.99 9.46 -3.69
N PHE A 10 2.36 8.50 -4.40
CA PHE A 10 1.86 8.76 -5.76
C PHE A 10 0.68 9.72 -5.79
N GLY A 11 -0.05 9.88 -4.68
CA GLY A 11 -1.31 10.61 -4.68
C GLY A 11 -2.43 9.78 -5.28
N ASP A 12 -3.61 10.35 -5.34
CA ASP A 12 -4.81 9.68 -5.87
C ASP A 12 -5.40 10.39 -7.09
N ALA A 13 -4.72 11.42 -7.60
CA ALA A 13 -5.22 12.26 -8.68
C ALA A 13 -4.87 11.73 -10.08
N ASP A 14 -4.03 10.72 -10.19
CA ASP A 14 -3.56 10.20 -11.46
C ASP A 14 -3.67 8.68 -11.48
N TYR A 15 -3.19 8.06 -12.55
CA TYR A 15 -3.37 6.62 -12.81
C TYR A 15 -2.30 5.74 -12.18
N TYR A 16 -1.33 6.29 -11.46
CA TYR A 16 -0.18 5.51 -10.97
C TYR A 16 -0.59 4.40 -10.01
N VAL A 17 -1.47 4.68 -9.05
CA VAL A 17 -1.91 3.67 -8.09
C VAL A 17 -2.69 2.55 -8.78
N PRO A 18 -3.70 2.83 -9.61
CA PRO A 18 -4.37 1.77 -10.37
C PRO A 18 -3.43 0.98 -11.26
N ALA A 19 -2.43 1.62 -11.87
CA ALA A 19 -1.48 0.95 -12.74
C ALA A 19 -0.64 -0.07 -11.97
N VAL A 20 -0.16 0.30 -10.77
CA VAL A 20 0.61 -0.62 -9.92
C VAL A 20 -0.27 -1.78 -9.48
N LYS A 21 -1.50 -1.51 -9.05
CA LYS A 21 -2.44 -2.56 -8.66
C LYS A 21 -2.75 -3.51 -9.81
N ALA A 22 -2.94 -2.98 -11.01
CA ALA A 22 -3.21 -3.80 -12.18
C ALA A 22 -2.04 -4.75 -12.46
N LYS A 23 -0.80 -4.26 -12.33
CA LYS A 23 0.39 -5.08 -12.50
C LYS A 23 0.44 -6.19 -11.46
N MET A 24 0.16 -5.87 -10.20
CA MET A 24 0.15 -6.86 -9.11
C MET A 24 -0.90 -7.93 -9.37
N LEU A 25 -2.11 -7.54 -9.75
CA LEU A 25 -3.21 -8.46 -9.99
C LEU A 25 -3.01 -9.28 -11.26
N SER A 26 -2.23 -8.78 -12.22
CA SER A 26 -1.89 -9.57 -13.42
C SER A 26 -0.96 -10.74 -13.08
N ILE A 27 -0.17 -10.58 -12.03
CA ILE A 27 0.74 -11.64 -11.56
C ILE A 27 0.00 -12.61 -10.65
N ASN A 28 -0.85 -12.09 -9.75
CA ASN A 28 -1.62 -12.92 -8.82
C ASN A 28 -3.01 -12.32 -8.62
N PRO A 29 -4.03 -12.80 -9.35
CA PRO A 29 -5.38 -12.24 -9.25
C PRO A 29 -6.08 -12.56 -7.93
N GLN A 30 -5.48 -13.39 -7.07
CA GLN A 30 -6.04 -13.71 -5.76
C GLN A 30 -5.64 -12.72 -4.67
N LEU A 31 -4.85 -11.70 -4.99
CA LEU A 31 -4.43 -10.70 -4.01
C LEU A 31 -5.61 -9.84 -3.55
N ASN A 32 -5.62 -9.54 -2.24
CA ASN A 32 -6.45 -8.50 -1.67
C ASN A 32 -5.57 -7.31 -1.35
N ILE A 33 -5.81 -6.19 -2.00
CA ILE A 33 -5.00 -4.99 -1.84
C ILE A 33 -5.81 -3.95 -1.07
N VAL A 34 -5.29 -3.55 0.09
CA VAL A 34 -5.91 -2.53 0.93
C VAL A 34 -5.06 -1.28 0.86
N ASP A 35 -5.65 -0.19 0.38
CA ASP A 35 -4.97 1.11 0.35
C ASP A 35 -4.98 1.72 1.75
N ILE A 36 -3.81 2.09 2.23
CA ILE A 36 -3.71 2.83 3.49
C ILE A 36 -3.74 4.32 3.20
N THR A 37 -2.74 4.81 2.47
CA THR A 37 -2.74 6.19 1.99
C THR A 37 -1.77 6.30 0.82
N HIS A 38 -2.07 7.22 -0.10
CA HIS A 38 -1.16 7.55 -1.20
C HIS A 38 -0.77 9.03 -1.15
N LYS A 39 -0.99 9.65 0.00
CA LYS A 39 -0.72 11.07 0.23
C LYS A 39 0.46 11.30 1.16
N ILE A 40 1.41 10.38 1.16
CA ILE A 40 2.68 10.58 1.84
C ILE A 40 3.44 11.68 1.10
N ASP A 41 3.99 12.63 1.84
CA ASP A 41 4.81 13.67 1.24
C ASP A 41 6.04 13.06 0.57
N ILE A 42 6.40 13.57 -0.61
CA ILE A 42 7.52 13.04 -1.38
C ILE A 42 8.79 13.07 -0.52
N TYR A 43 9.49 11.93 -0.47
CA TYR A 43 10.73 11.74 0.30
C TYR A 43 10.55 11.85 1.81
N ASP A 44 9.31 11.84 2.33
CA ASP A 44 9.08 11.90 3.77
C ASP A 44 9.03 10.48 4.35
N ILE A 45 10.20 9.93 4.62
CA ILE A 45 10.34 8.59 5.19
C ILE A 45 9.73 8.54 6.60
N ALA A 46 9.86 9.61 7.37
CA ALA A 46 9.31 9.65 8.72
C ALA A 46 7.79 9.56 8.72
N HIS A 47 7.13 10.23 7.75
CA HIS A 47 5.68 10.14 7.60
C HIS A 47 5.24 8.71 7.25
N ALA A 48 5.91 8.10 6.27
CA ALA A 48 5.60 6.73 5.87
C ALA A 48 5.79 5.75 7.05
N ALA A 49 6.87 5.88 7.80
CA ALA A 49 7.13 5.05 8.96
C ALA A 49 6.08 5.25 10.06
N PHE A 50 5.63 6.48 10.29
CA PHE A 50 4.58 6.79 11.26
C PHE A 50 3.27 6.10 10.87
N VAL A 51 2.88 6.19 9.60
CA VAL A 51 1.65 5.56 9.11
C VAL A 51 1.73 4.04 9.27
N LEU A 52 2.84 3.44 8.84
CA LEU A 52 3.02 2.00 8.95
C LEU A 52 2.96 1.53 10.40
N LYS A 53 3.63 2.25 11.31
CA LYS A 53 3.61 1.92 12.73
C LYS A 53 2.21 1.99 13.31
N ALA A 54 1.40 2.93 12.83
CA ALA A 54 0.04 3.13 13.34
C ALA A 54 -0.87 1.96 12.97
N ILE A 55 -0.65 1.30 11.83
CA ILE A 55 -1.61 0.33 11.30
C ILE A 55 -1.14 -1.13 11.31
N TYR A 56 0.16 -1.41 11.40
CA TYR A 56 0.64 -2.76 11.12
C TYR A 56 0.11 -3.81 12.11
N LYS A 57 -0.17 -3.41 13.34
CA LYS A 57 -0.69 -4.33 14.36
C LYS A 57 -2.16 -4.69 14.16
N ASP A 58 -2.88 -3.88 13.40
CA ASP A 58 -4.30 -4.09 13.18
C ASP A 58 -4.58 -5.09 12.06
N PHE A 59 -3.56 -5.42 11.28
CA PHE A 59 -3.71 -6.37 10.18
C PHE A 59 -3.28 -7.77 10.59
N PRO A 60 -3.88 -8.81 9.98
CA PRO A 60 -3.55 -10.19 10.34
C PRO A 60 -2.07 -10.51 10.17
N LYS A 61 -1.59 -11.45 10.97
CA LYS A 61 -0.24 -11.97 10.81
C LYS A 61 -0.07 -12.53 9.40
N GLY A 62 1.07 -12.25 8.79
CA GLY A 62 1.34 -12.68 7.42
C GLY A 62 0.95 -11.64 6.37
N THR A 63 0.37 -10.50 6.79
CA THR A 63 0.08 -9.40 5.87
C THR A 63 1.39 -8.80 5.35
N VAL A 64 1.44 -8.53 4.04
CA VAL A 64 2.59 -7.85 3.42
C VAL A 64 2.28 -6.37 3.31
N HIS A 65 3.17 -5.55 3.82
CA HIS A 65 3.02 -4.09 3.78
C HIS A 65 3.94 -3.51 2.72
N LEU A 66 3.34 -3.04 1.62
CA LEU A 66 4.06 -2.41 0.51
C LEU A 66 4.07 -0.90 0.73
N VAL A 67 5.26 -0.33 0.72
CA VAL A 67 5.45 1.11 0.94
C VAL A 67 6.20 1.75 -0.21
#